data_e40ff114edb54bff6ff54a570cf7f7c1
#
_entry.id   e40ff114edb54bff6ff54a570cf7f7c1
#
_cell.length_a   1.000
_cell.length_b   1.000
_cell.length_c   1.000
_cell.angle_alpha   90.00
_cell.angle_beta   90.00
_cell.angle_gamma   90.00
#
_symmetry.space_group_name_H-M   'P 1'
#
loop_
_entity.id
_entity.type
_entity.pdbx_description
1 polymer ?
#
loop_
_entity_poly.entity_id
_entity_poly.type
_entity_poly.pdbx_seq_one_letter_code
_entity_poly.pdbx_strand_id
1 'polypeptide(L)'
;DVDGDFRAFEQMKDKYEGNYLANLTGQMTNNGTKYTICIKDGKAYQALTVQGMKSYTVCPGDGKLYNVSEGTTTYSIEDDDGNQWKSANILFGATLDFDHAYIDTTTNVVHEYYNLDSSVSGGEGQIVYGFDGATYDLKQVVLLPEGADESSAVYFTVDSIGEADDSLLTVPD
;
A
#
# COMPACT_ATOMS: atom_id res chain seq x y z
N ASP A 1 24.62 -8.32 -7.43
CA ASP A 1 23.42 -8.71 -6.70
C ASP A 1 23.68 -10.01 -5.94
N VAL A 2 23.19 -10.08 -4.72
CA VAL A 2 23.36 -11.24 -3.85
C VAL A 2 21.99 -11.76 -3.44
N ASP A 3 21.71 -13.02 -3.80
CA ASP A 3 20.46 -13.67 -3.41
C ASP A 3 20.48 -13.98 -1.92
N GLY A 4 19.32 -13.96 -1.29
CA GLY A 4 19.19 -14.31 0.11
C GLY A 4 17.75 -14.29 0.56
N ASP A 5 17.54 -14.70 1.81
CA ASP A 5 16.25 -14.64 2.48
C ASP A 5 16.38 -13.64 3.62
N PHE A 6 16.10 -12.38 3.30
CA PHE A 6 16.30 -11.28 4.24
C PHE A 6 15.14 -11.11 5.19
N ARG A 7 13.93 -11.57 4.82
CA ARG A 7 12.70 -11.38 5.61
C ARG A 7 12.49 -9.94 6.04
N ALA A 8 12.83 -9.01 5.14
CA ALA A 8 12.76 -7.58 5.45
C ALA A 8 11.33 -7.11 5.70
N PHE A 9 10.36 -7.65 4.96
CA PHE A 9 8.95 -7.32 5.16
C PHE A 9 8.48 -7.75 6.56
N GLU A 10 8.84 -8.94 7.00
CA GLU A 10 8.48 -9.43 8.32
C GLU A 10 9.17 -8.63 9.43
N GLN A 11 10.42 -8.26 9.23
CA GLN A 11 11.15 -7.43 10.20
C GLN A 11 10.53 -6.04 10.30
N MET A 12 10.13 -5.45 9.19
CA MET A 12 9.43 -4.17 9.20
C MET A 12 8.08 -4.29 9.92
N LYS A 13 7.36 -5.37 9.70
CA LYS A 13 6.10 -5.65 10.38
C LYS A 13 6.30 -5.72 11.90
N ASP A 14 7.36 -6.40 12.34
CA ASP A 14 7.69 -6.49 13.76
C ASP A 14 8.10 -5.15 14.35
N LYS A 15 8.82 -4.33 13.57
CA LYS A 15 9.22 -2.98 13.98
C LYS A 15 8.01 -2.11 14.33
N TYR A 16 6.88 -2.33 13.68
CA TYR A 16 5.63 -1.63 13.97
C TYR A 16 4.71 -2.45 14.90
N GLU A 17 5.31 -3.32 15.75
CA GLU A 17 4.63 -4.11 16.79
C GLU A 17 3.57 -5.06 16.24
N GLY A 18 3.80 -5.60 15.07
CA GLY A 18 2.83 -6.48 14.41
C GLY A 18 1.60 -5.75 13.89
N ASN A 19 1.53 -4.45 14.06
CA ASN A 19 0.37 -3.64 13.67
C ASN A 19 0.46 -3.13 12.23
N TYR A 20 1.50 -3.49 11.54
CA TYR A 20 1.79 -3.00 10.21
C TYR A 20 0.61 -3.11 9.23
N LEU A 21 -0.15 -4.22 9.31
CA LEU A 21 -1.31 -4.42 8.45
C LEU A 21 -2.63 -3.99 9.11
N ALA A 22 -2.63 -3.70 10.39
CA ALA A 22 -3.83 -3.40 11.17
C ALA A 22 -3.85 -1.97 11.71
N ASN A 23 -2.72 -1.28 11.69
CA ASN A 23 -2.59 0.06 12.26
C ASN A 23 -1.49 0.82 11.51
N LEU A 24 -1.84 1.36 10.34
CA LEU A 24 -0.87 1.91 9.41
C LEU A 24 -1.38 3.18 8.75
N THR A 25 -0.50 4.18 8.61
CA THR A 25 -0.65 5.25 7.61
C THR A 25 0.58 5.22 6.71
N GLY A 26 0.35 5.03 5.40
CA GLY A 26 1.40 5.04 4.39
C GLY A 26 1.17 6.15 3.39
N GLN A 27 2.24 6.86 3.01
CA GLN A 27 2.20 7.87 1.96
C GLN A 27 3.18 7.49 0.87
N MET A 28 2.71 7.52 -0.37
CA MET A 28 3.48 7.08 -1.53
C MET A 28 3.30 8.04 -2.69
N THR A 29 4.27 8.03 -3.61
CA THR A 29 4.22 8.84 -4.83
C THR A 29 4.46 7.94 -6.04
N ASN A 30 3.64 8.13 -7.07
CA ASN A 30 3.83 7.50 -8.38
C ASN A 30 3.64 8.57 -9.46
N ASN A 31 4.69 8.87 -10.19
CA ASN A 31 4.63 9.78 -11.34
C ASN A 31 3.92 11.11 -11.03
N GLY A 32 4.26 11.71 -9.89
CA GLY A 32 3.69 12.99 -9.46
C GLY A 32 2.34 12.89 -8.77
N THR A 33 1.74 11.72 -8.74
CA THR A 33 0.49 11.48 -8.01
C THR A 33 0.80 10.99 -6.61
N LYS A 34 0.19 11.59 -5.61
CA LYS A 34 0.37 11.20 -4.21
C LYS A 34 -0.78 10.33 -3.73
N TYR A 35 -0.43 9.28 -3.01
CA TYR A 35 -1.39 8.32 -2.43
C TYR A 35 -1.21 8.30 -0.93
N THR A 36 -2.33 8.32 -0.20
CA THR A 36 -2.33 8.09 1.24
C THR A 36 -3.24 6.91 1.55
N ILE A 37 -2.76 5.97 2.33
CA ILE A 37 -3.53 4.81 2.76
C ILE A 37 -3.46 4.76 4.28
N CYS A 38 -4.62 4.61 4.93
CA CYS A 38 -4.71 4.45 6.38
C CYS A 38 -5.62 3.28 6.70
N ILE A 39 -5.14 2.35 7.50
CA ILE A 39 -5.89 1.15 7.88
C ILE A 39 -5.79 0.97 9.38
N LYS A 40 -6.93 0.77 10.05
CA LYS A 40 -6.98 0.49 11.49
C LYS A 40 -8.32 -0.12 11.88
N ASP A 41 -8.28 -1.24 12.58
CA ASP A 41 -9.46 -1.84 13.24
C ASP A 41 -10.67 -2.00 12.31
N GLY A 42 -10.46 -2.48 11.11
CA GLY A 42 -11.53 -2.66 10.14
C GLY A 42 -11.99 -1.39 9.44
N LYS A 43 -11.31 -0.27 9.68
CA LYS A 43 -11.57 1.00 9.01
C LYS A 43 -10.49 1.27 7.97
N ALA A 44 -10.80 2.02 6.93
CA ALA A 44 -9.84 2.36 5.89
C ALA A 44 -10.08 3.74 5.31
N TYR A 45 -8.99 4.32 4.85
CA TYR A 45 -8.98 5.59 4.13
C TYR A 45 -7.98 5.46 2.99
N GLN A 46 -8.36 5.94 1.83
CA GLN A 46 -7.47 5.99 0.66
C GLN A 46 -7.66 7.32 -0.06
N ALA A 47 -6.60 8.06 -0.22
CA ALA A 47 -6.63 9.34 -0.91
C ALA A 47 -5.71 9.35 -2.10
N LEU A 48 -6.09 10.13 -3.10
CA LEU A 48 -5.34 10.35 -4.33
C LEU A 48 -5.26 11.86 -4.55
N THR A 49 -4.05 12.40 -4.71
CA THR A 49 -3.85 13.82 -5.02
C THR A 49 -3.15 13.93 -6.37
N VAL A 50 -3.82 14.56 -7.33
CA VAL A 50 -3.31 14.78 -8.68
C VAL A 50 -3.35 16.28 -8.95
N GLN A 51 -2.21 16.88 -9.29
CA GLN A 51 -2.10 18.31 -9.59
C GLN A 51 -2.69 19.20 -8.49
N GLY A 52 -2.48 18.80 -7.23
CA GLY A 52 -3.00 19.53 -6.08
C GLY A 52 -4.47 19.28 -5.74
N MET A 53 -5.17 18.51 -6.56
CA MET A 53 -6.57 18.15 -6.33
C MET A 53 -6.66 16.82 -5.61
N LYS A 54 -7.34 16.80 -4.46
CA LYS A 54 -7.46 15.61 -3.62
C LYS A 54 -8.85 15.00 -3.74
N SER A 55 -8.89 13.67 -3.91
CA SER A 55 -10.11 12.90 -3.72
C SER A 55 -9.80 11.76 -2.77
N TYR A 56 -10.77 11.36 -1.96
CA TYR A 56 -10.55 10.26 -1.02
C TYR A 56 -11.81 9.43 -0.80
N THR A 57 -11.58 8.21 -0.34
CA THR A 57 -12.61 7.27 0.06
C THR A 57 -12.34 6.87 1.49
N VAL A 58 -13.37 6.86 2.34
CA VAL A 58 -13.23 6.42 3.73
C VAL A 58 -14.33 5.43 4.08
N CYS A 59 -13.93 4.38 4.80
CA CYS A 59 -14.81 3.39 5.42
C CYS A 59 -14.61 3.50 6.93
N PRO A 60 -15.44 4.31 7.64
CA PRO A 60 -15.19 4.61 9.05
C PRO A 60 -15.71 3.55 10.02
N GLY A 61 -16.21 2.43 9.51
CA GLY A 61 -16.71 1.34 10.37
C GLY A 61 -18.19 1.37 10.63
N ASP A 62 -18.94 2.22 9.93
CA ASP A 62 -20.41 2.33 10.05
C ASP A 62 -21.16 1.53 8.98
N GLY A 63 -20.46 0.68 8.22
CA GLY A 63 -21.02 -0.09 7.12
C GLY A 63 -21.17 0.70 5.82
N LYS A 64 -20.66 1.91 5.77
CA LYS A 64 -20.74 2.78 4.61
C LYS A 64 -19.37 3.14 4.08
N LEU A 65 -19.34 3.47 2.80
CA LEU A 65 -18.18 3.95 2.08
C LEU A 65 -18.50 5.34 1.55
N TYR A 66 -17.64 6.31 1.86
CA TYR A 66 -17.83 7.72 1.49
C TYR A 66 -16.78 8.10 0.45
N ASN A 67 -17.23 8.62 -0.70
CA ASN A 67 -16.35 9.13 -1.76
C ASN A 67 -16.45 10.66 -1.76
N VAL A 68 -15.31 11.32 -1.55
CA VAL A 68 -15.24 12.78 -1.41
C VAL A 68 -14.23 13.34 -2.41
N SER A 69 -14.62 14.41 -3.11
CA SER A 69 -13.71 15.17 -3.97
C SER A 69 -13.54 16.57 -3.39
N GLU A 70 -12.29 17.03 -3.29
CA GLU A 70 -11.98 18.36 -2.81
C GLU A 70 -12.68 19.42 -3.68
N GLY A 71 -13.18 20.45 -3.03
CA GLY A 71 -13.90 21.53 -3.70
C GLY A 71 -15.38 21.28 -3.95
N THR A 72 -15.89 20.09 -3.57
CA THR A 72 -17.32 19.80 -3.63
C THR A 72 -17.96 19.96 -2.26
N THR A 73 -19.25 20.29 -2.25
CA THR A 73 -20.03 20.42 -1.01
C THR A 73 -20.83 19.17 -0.69
N THR A 74 -20.75 18.18 -1.56
CA THR A 74 -21.46 16.90 -1.40
C THR A 74 -20.50 15.75 -1.64
N TYR A 75 -20.83 14.59 -1.10
CA TYR A 75 -20.10 13.36 -1.34
C TYR A 75 -21.08 12.22 -1.59
N SER A 76 -20.60 11.16 -2.28
CA SER A 76 -21.41 9.97 -2.49
C SER A 76 -21.23 8.98 -1.36
N ILE A 77 -22.30 8.25 -1.04
CA ILE A 77 -22.29 7.22 0.00
C ILE A 77 -22.72 5.91 -0.65
N GLU A 78 -21.93 4.86 -0.42
CA GLU A 78 -22.23 3.51 -0.88
C GLU A 78 -22.16 2.56 0.30
N ASP A 79 -22.71 1.37 0.14
CA ASP A 79 -22.52 0.32 1.14
C ASP A 79 -21.10 -0.23 1.04
N ASP A 80 -20.47 -0.44 2.18
CA ASP A 80 -19.15 -1.03 2.26
C ASP A 80 -19.28 -2.56 2.15
N ASP A 81 -18.89 -3.11 1.00
CA ASP A 81 -18.93 -4.55 0.75
C ASP A 81 -17.59 -5.23 1.06
N GLY A 82 -16.63 -4.48 1.61
CA GLY A 82 -15.30 -4.98 1.92
C GLY A 82 -14.36 -5.09 0.73
N ASN A 83 -14.80 -4.75 -0.48
CA ASN A 83 -13.98 -4.87 -1.68
C ASN A 83 -13.12 -3.63 -1.95
N GLN A 84 -13.48 -2.49 -1.40
CA GLN A 84 -12.86 -1.21 -1.70
C GLN A 84 -11.42 -1.11 -1.16
N TRP A 85 -11.07 -1.94 -0.20
CA TRP A 85 -9.74 -1.93 0.44
C TRP A 85 -8.74 -2.88 -0.19
N LYS A 86 -9.16 -3.67 -1.18
CA LYS A 86 -8.28 -4.69 -1.77
C LYS A 86 -7.00 -4.08 -2.32
N SER A 87 -7.08 -2.89 -2.91
CA SER A 87 -5.89 -2.21 -3.42
C SER A 87 -4.94 -1.79 -2.31
N ALA A 88 -5.46 -1.33 -1.17
CA ALA A 88 -4.63 -1.01 -0.01
C ALA A 88 -3.97 -2.27 0.57
N ASN A 89 -4.74 -3.36 0.67
CA ASN A 89 -4.22 -4.65 1.15
C ASN A 89 -3.15 -5.21 0.21
N ILE A 90 -3.30 -5.02 -1.10
CA ILE A 90 -2.28 -5.44 -2.07
C ILE A 90 -0.95 -4.76 -1.78
N LEU A 91 -0.97 -3.44 -1.57
CA LEU A 91 0.26 -2.68 -1.37
C LEU A 91 0.98 -3.01 -0.06
N PHE A 92 0.23 -3.40 0.97
CA PHE A 92 0.80 -3.67 2.30
C PHE A 92 0.59 -5.11 2.77
N GLY A 93 0.24 -6.01 1.87
CA GLY A 93 0.47 -7.42 2.04
C GLY A 93 -0.41 -8.20 3.00
N ALA A 94 -1.72 -8.17 2.80
CA ALA A 94 -2.62 -8.96 3.63
C ALA A 94 -2.36 -10.47 3.52
N THR A 95 -2.09 -10.97 2.32
CA THR A 95 -1.82 -12.40 2.09
C THR A 95 -0.81 -12.52 0.96
N LEU A 96 0.47 -12.58 1.33
CA LEU A 96 1.57 -12.63 0.36
C LEU A 96 2.29 -13.96 0.43
N ASP A 97 2.62 -14.48 -0.75
CA ASP A 97 3.38 -15.71 -0.91
C ASP A 97 4.80 -15.33 -1.36
N PHE A 98 5.78 -15.53 -0.47
CA PHE A 98 7.18 -15.19 -0.73
C PHE A 98 7.73 -16.04 -1.87
N ASP A 99 8.33 -15.39 -2.86
CA ASP A 99 8.97 -16.05 -4.00
C ASP A 99 10.48 -16.06 -3.85
N HIS A 100 11.12 -14.90 -3.88
CA HIS A 100 12.56 -14.78 -3.72
C HIS A 100 12.94 -13.36 -3.32
N ALA A 101 14.20 -13.19 -2.93
CA ALA A 101 14.76 -11.89 -2.60
C ALA A 101 16.22 -11.79 -2.98
N TYR A 102 16.69 -10.58 -3.23
CA TYR A 102 18.12 -10.30 -3.41
C TYR A 102 18.42 -8.90 -2.91
N ILE A 103 19.69 -8.64 -2.60
CA ILE A 103 20.17 -7.29 -2.33
C ILE A 103 20.97 -6.79 -3.53
N ASP A 104 20.63 -5.58 -4.01
CA ASP A 104 21.44 -4.87 -5.00
C ASP A 104 22.54 -4.15 -4.24
N THR A 105 23.77 -4.63 -4.38
CA THR A 105 24.91 -4.12 -3.64
C THR A 105 25.34 -2.72 -4.10
N THR A 106 24.93 -2.30 -5.29
CA THR A 106 25.21 -0.95 -5.80
C THR A 106 24.34 0.10 -5.11
N THR A 107 23.05 -0.20 -4.98
CA THR A 107 22.08 0.73 -4.36
C THR A 107 21.86 0.46 -2.88
N ASN A 108 22.29 -0.71 -2.41
CA ASN A 108 22.03 -1.22 -1.05
C ASN A 108 20.55 -1.32 -0.76
N VAL A 109 19.79 -1.84 -1.72
CA VAL A 109 18.34 -2.05 -1.59
C VAL A 109 18.03 -3.54 -1.64
N VAL A 110 17.29 -4.03 -0.68
CA VAL A 110 16.77 -5.40 -0.66
C VAL A 110 15.47 -5.43 -1.43
N HIS A 111 15.40 -6.31 -2.44
CA HIS A 111 14.19 -6.52 -3.24
C HIS A 111 13.58 -7.85 -2.84
N GLU A 112 12.34 -7.82 -2.36
CA GLU A 112 11.58 -9.02 -1.99
C GLU A 112 10.38 -9.17 -2.91
N TYR A 113 10.29 -10.33 -3.56
CA TYR A 113 9.24 -10.67 -4.51
C TYR A 113 8.20 -11.57 -3.85
N TYR A 114 6.95 -11.18 -3.98
CA TYR A 114 5.80 -11.93 -3.47
C TYR A 114 4.81 -12.19 -4.58
N ASN A 115 4.27 -13.40 -4.63
CA ASN A 115 3.23 -13.75 -5.59
C ASN A 115 1.88 -13.24 -5.10
N LEU A 116 1.12 -12.60 -5.98
CA LEU A 116 -0.21 -12.12 -5.68
C LEU A 116 -1.25 -13.20 -5.98
N ASP A 117 -2.22 -13.32 -5.09
CA ASP A 117 -3.38 -14.17 -5.33
C ASP A 117 -4.28 -13.49 -6.37
N SER A 118 -4.70 -14.24 -7.39
CA SER A 118 -5.57 -13.74 -8.45
C SER A 118 -6.91 -13.22 -7.93
N SER A 119 -7.41 -13.74 -6.81
CA SER A 119 -8.64 -13.27 -6.19
C SER A 119 -8.50 -11.86 -5.60
N VAL A 120 -7.28 -11.46 -5.25
CA VAL A 120 -6.99 -10.15 -4.65
C VAL A 120 -6.67 -9.12 -5.73
N SER A 121 -5.88 -9.50 -6.73
CA SER A 121 -5.36 -8.57 -7.74
C SER A 121 -6.21 -8.50 -9.01
N GLY A 122 -7.19 -9.38 -9.16
CA GLY A 122 -7.96 -9.50 -10.40
C GLY A 122 -7.19 -10.21 -11.53
N GLY A 123 -5.99 -10.71 -11.25
CA GLY A 123 -5.13 -11.44 -12.16
C GLY A 123 -3.86 -11.85 -11.44
N GLU A 124 -3.15 -12.80 -11.99
CA GLU A 124 -1.87 -13.21 -11.42
C GLU A 124 -0.82 -12.11 -11.64
N GLY A 125 0.13 -12.04 -10.74
CA GLY A 125 1.21 -11.06 -10.80
C GLY A 125 2.06 -11.13 -9.57
N GLN A 126 3.00 -10.19 -9.45
CA GLN A 126 3.88 -10.10 -8.29
C GLN A 126 3.90 -8.68 -7.75
N ILE A 127 4.16 -8.57 -6.46
CA ILE A 127 4.49 -7.30 -5.82
C ILE A 127 5.94 -7.40 -5.34
N VAL A 128 6.70 -6.33 -5.58
CA VAL A 128 8.11 -6.28 -5.19
C VAL A 128 8.29 -5.13 -4.21
N TYR A 129 8.76 -5.44 -3.02
CA TYR A 129 9.08 -4.43 -2.02
C TYR A 129 10.57 -4.15 -2.05
N GLY A 130 10.94 -2.88 -2.06
CA GLY A 130 12.33 -2.44 -1.92
C GLY A 130 12.55 -1.87 -0.53
N PHE A 131 13.53 -2.42 0.20
CA PHE A 131 13.88 -1.99 1.54
C PHE A 131 15.31 -1.47 1.58
N ASP A 132 15.54 -0.47 2.44
CA ASP A 132 16.91 -0.03 2.72
C ASP A 132 17.70 -1.19 3.32
N GLY A 133 18.87 -1.48 2.75
CA GLY A 133 19.68 -2.62 3.18
C GLY A 133 20.30 -2.48 4.56
N ALA A 134 20.34 -1.27 5.11
CA ALA A 134 20.87 -1.00 6.46
C ALA A 134 19.77 -0.98 7.53
N THR A 135 18.62 -0.37 7.24
CA THR A 135 17.56 -0.14 8.22
C THR A 135 16.33 -1.00 8.01
N TYR A 136 16.17 -1.57 6.83
CA TYR A 136 14.98 -2.29 6.37
C TYR A 136 13.72 -1.41 6.35
N ASP A 137 13.89 -0.10 6.24
CA ASP A 137 12.76 0.79 5.97
C ASP A 137 12.27 0.59 4.54
N LEU A 138 10.97 0.56 4.36
CA LEU A 138 10.37 0.41 3.04
C LEU A 138 10.61 1.67 2.20
N LYS A 139 11.17 1.48 1.00
CA LYS A 139 11.54 2.56 0.08
C LYS A 139 10.66 2.62 -1.14
N GLN A 140 10.23 1.46 -1.64
CA GLN A 140 9.43 1.41 -2.86
C GLN A 140 8.54 0.18 -2.88
N VAL A 141 7.48 0.28 -3.65
CA VAL A 141 6.58 -0.83 -3.94
C VAL A 141 6.39 -0.88 -5.45
N VAL A 142 6.57 -2.05 -6.04
CA VAL A 142 6.41 -2.24 -7.48
C VAL A 142 5.37 -3.31 -7.73
N LEU A 143 4.38 -3.00 -8.56
CA LEU A 143 3.37 -3.95 -9.00
C LEU A 143 3.74 -4.47 -10.39
N LEU A 144 3.94 -5.77 -10.52
CA LEU A 144 4.30 -6.44 -11.76
C LEU A 144 3.12 -7.31 -12.21
N PRO A 145 2.32 -6.87 -13.20
CA PRO A 145 1.25 -7.70 -13.74
C PRO A 145 1.81 -8.95 -14.43
N GLU A 146 1.06 -10.05 -14.37
CA GLU A 146 1.46 -11.29 -15.03
C GLU A 146 1.61 -11.07 -16.54
N GLY A 147 2.67 -11.63 -17.10
CA GLY A 147 2.94 -11.57 -18.53
C GLY A 147 3.35 -10.21 -19.06
N ALA A 148 3.41 -9.20 -18.18
CA ALA A 148 3.90 -7.86 -18.53
C ALA A 148 5.41 -7.79 -18.30
N ASP A 149 6.09 -6.97 -19.10
CA ASP A 149 7.49 -6.67 -18.86
C ASP A 149 7.64 -5.55 -17.83
N GLU A 150 8.86 -5.26 -17.44
CA GLU A 150 9.13 -4.23 -16.44
C GLU A 150 8.65 -2.83 -16.88
N SER A 151 8.50 -2.60 -18.17
CA SER A 151 7.99 -1.31 -18.68
C SER A 151 6.53 -1.07 -18.33
N SER A 152 5.79 -2.14 -18.06
CA SER A 152 4.38 -2.07 -17.64
C SER A 152 4.22 -2.06 -16.13
N ALA A 153 5.32 -2.12 -15.38
CA ALA A 153 5.26 -2.12 -13.92
C ALA A 153 4.82 -0.76 -13.37
N VAL A 154 4.11 -0.78 -12.27
CA VAL A 154 3.72 0.43 -11.56
C VAL A 154 4.64 0.60 -10.35
N TYR A 155 5.34 1.72 -10.29
CA TYR A 155 6.33 2.02 -9.25
C TYR A 155 5.79 3.07 -8.30
N PHE A 156 5.87 2.76 -7.00
CA PHE A 156 5.57 3.71 -5.94
C PHE A 156 6.82 3.97 -5.11
N THR A 157 7.14 5.25 -4.90
CA THR A 157 8.15 5.65 -3.91
C THR A 157 7.44 5.84 -2.58
N VAL A 158 7.93 5.22 -1.52
CA VAL A 158 7.34 5.37 -0.20
C VAL A 158 7.91 6.62 0.47
N ASP A 159 7.05 7.60 0.69
CA ASP A 159 7.43 8.88 1.29
C ASP A 159 7.46 8.79 2.81
N SER A 160 6.48 8.08 3.40
CA SER A 160 6.43 7.86 4.84
C SER A 160 5.56 6.66 5.16
N ILE A 161 5.83 6.06 6.31
CA ILE A 161 5.03 4.98 6.85
C ILE A 161 5.06 5.10 8.39
N GLY A 162 3.92 4.88 9.03
CA GLY A 162 3.80 5.01 10.48
C GLY A 162 2.47 4.50 10.99
N GLU A 163 2.16 4.81 12.24
CA GLU A 163 0.89 4.43 12.85
C GLU A 163 -0.29 5.09 12.18
N ALA A 164 -1.45 4.48 12.27
CA ALA A 164 -2.67 5.00 11.68
C ALA A 164 -3.07 6.35 12.29
N ASP A 165 -3.46 7.27 11.42
CA ASP A 165 -3.99 8.57 11.83
C ASP A 165 -5.51 8.47 11.96
N ASP A 166 -6.00 8.39 13.20
CA ASP A 166 -7.43 8.23 13.47
C ASP A 166 -8.27 9.35 12.86
N SER A 167 -7.72 10.54 12.69
CA SER A 167 -8.45 11.68 12.12
C SER A 167 -8.85 11.46 10.67
N LEU A 168 -8.21 10.55 9.96
CA LEU A 168 -8.55 10.18 8.59
C LEU A 168 -9.69 9.16 8.51
N LEU A 169 -10.01 8.49 9.61
CA LEU A 169 -10.94 7.36 9.64
C LEU A 169 -12.32 7.76 10.15
N THR A 170 -12.73 8.99 9.89
CA THR A 170 -14.01 9.55 10.36
C THR A 170 -14.95 9.82 9.20
N VAL A 171 -16.24 9.90 9.54
CA VAL A 171 -17.27 10.29 8.57
C VAL A 171 -16.96 11.71 8.08
N PRO A 172 -17.00 11.98 6.76
CA PRO A 172 -16.80 13.34 6.24
C PRO A 172 -17.84 14.32 6.75
N ASP A 173 -17.42 15.56 6.95
CA ASP A 173 -18.31 16.66 7.38
C ASP A 173 -19.27 17.10 6.26
#